data_9d7ed091804614420646395f24129da5
#
_entry.id   9d7ed091804614420646395f24129da5
#
_cell.length_a   1.000
_cell.length_b   1.000
_cell.length_c   1.000
_cell.angle_alpha   90.00
_cell.angle_beta   90.00
_cell.angle_gamma   90.00
#
_symmetry.space_group_name_H-M   'P 1'
#
loop_
_entity.id
_entity.type
_entity.pdbx_description
1 polymer ?
#
loop_
_entity_poly.entity_id
_entity_poly.type
_entity_poly.pdbx_seq_one_letter_code
_entity_poly.pdbx_strand_id
1 'polypeptide(L)'
;KYTRSSPLGCQRCELCDKNGAELALKKGASSTYFCHAGLVDFAAPIIADGRMVGCFIGGQVLTEPPDISKIMQVADELGVDPASYIQAVKKVNIVEKSQIDKAASFLYTIANGLSNIAYHKYQLFQANIEIEKANRMKSDFLANMSHEIRTPMNAVIGMAEMALREDLPPAARDYITQIKASGKTLLTIINDILDFSKIDSGKMNIIPVEYEPMYTIHDVANIITTRIGSKNVELIL
;
A
#
# COMPACT_ATOMS: atom_id res chain seq x y z
N LYS A 1 2.39 -13.02 40.55
CA LYS A 1 3.75 -13.29 41.09
C LYS A 1 3.83 -14.68 41.66
N TYR A 2 2.98 -15.04 42.65
CA TYR A 2 3.04 -16.33 43.38
C TYR A 2 2.81 -17.54 42.46
N THR A 3 1.79 -17.55 41.60
CA THR A 3 1.48 -18.68 40.72
C THR A 3 2.62 -18.96 39.73
N ARG A 4 3.30 -17.93 39.24
CA ARG A 4 4.44 -18.07 38.30
C ARG A 4 5.79 -18.21 38.99
N SER A 5 5.84 -18.41 40.31
CA SER A 5 7.08 -18.67 41.04
C SER A 5 7.52 -20.16 41.00
N SER A 6 6.63 -21.04 40.58
CA SER A 6 6.94 -22.48 40.39
C SER A 6 6.86 -22.89 38.93
N PRO A 7 7.66 -23.86 38.46
CA PRO A 7 7.57 -24.39 37.11
C PRO A 7 6.19 -24.88 36.72
N LEU A 8 5.51 -25.60 37.65
CA LEU A 8 4.16 -26.11 37.46
C LEU A 8 3.16 -24.96 37.30
N GLY A 9 3.29 -23.90 38.09
CA GLY A 9 2.43 -22.72 38.01
C GLY A 9 2.63 -21.96 36.68
N CYS A 10 3.86 -21.82 36.18
CA CYS A 10 4.14 -21.27 34.84
C CYS A 10 3.44 -22.07 33.76
N GLN A 11 3.63 -23.39 33.74
CA GLN A 11 3.02 -24.28 32.75
C GLN A 11 1.49 -24.19 32.74
N ARG A 12 0.87 -24.18 33.96
CA ARG A 12 -0.59 -24.02 34.07
C ARG A 12 -1.08 -22.65 33.59
N CYS A 13 -0.35 -21.56 33.86
CA CYS A 13 -0.67 -20.23 33.35
C CYS A 13 -0.62 -20.22 31.82
N GLU A 14 0.46 -20.70 31.23
CA GLU A 14 0.61 -20.76 29.75
C GLU A 14 -0.52 -21.56 29.09
N LEU A 15 -0.90 -22.70 29.69
CA LEU A 15 -2.02 -23.51 29.21
C LEU A 15 -3.36 -22.78 29.31
N CYS A 16 -3.61 -22.05 30.41
CA CYS A 16 -4.81 -21.23 30.53
C CYS A 16 -4.88 -20.11 29.51
N ASP A 17 -3.75 -19.40 29.29
CA ASP A 17 -3.63 -18.32 28.35
C ASP A 17 -3.86 -18.83 26.92
N LYS A 18 -3.25 -19.95 26.55
CA LYS A 18 -3.44 -20.61 25.25
C LYS A 18 -4.90 -21.02 25.02
N ASN A 19 -5.51 -21.72 25.98
CA ASN A 19 -6.89 -22.17 25.88
C ASN A 19 -7.87 -20.99 25.80
N GLY A 20 -7.61 -19.92 26.55
CA GLY A 20 -8.38 -18.68 26.48
C GLY A 20 -8.33 -18.02 25.13
N ALA A 21 -7.14 -17.93 24.53
CA ALA A 21 -6.94 -17.38 23.20
C ALA A 21 -7.62 -18.24 22.11
N GLU A 22 -7.51 -19.57 22.18
CA GLU A 22 -8.18 -20.49 21.25
C GLU A 22 -9.71 -20.40 21.36
N LEU A 23 -10.25 -20.28 22.57
CA LEU A 23 -11.68 -20.12 22.81
C LEU A 23 -12.18 -18.80 22.18
N ALA A 24 -11.45 -17.71 22.41
CA ALA A 24 -11.79 -16.41 21.85
C ALA A 24 -11.70 -16.40 20.31
N LEU A 25 -10.70 -17.06 19.73
CA LEU A 25 -10.57 -17.21 18.28
C LEU A 25 -11.75 -18.00 17.69
N LYS A 26 -12.10 -19.14 18.27
CA LYS A 26 -13.27 -19.95 17.85
C LYS A 26 -14.57 -19.17 17.92
N LYS A 27 -14.72 -18.32 18.93
CA LYS A 27 -15.88 -17.47 19.12
C LYS A 27 -15.93 -16.27 18.15
N GLY A 28 -14.79 -15.91 17.56
CA GLY A 28 -14.66 -14.69 16.74
C GLY A 28 -14.89 -13.40 17.52
N ALA A 29 -14.65 -13.43 18.84
CA ALA A 29 -14.86 -12.32 19.76
C ALA A 29 -13.96 -12.47 21.00
N SER A 30 -13.90 -11.44 21.84
CA SER A 30 -13.28 -11.60 23.16
C SER A 30 -13.98 -12.67 23.99
N SER A 31 -13.26 -13.32 24.88
CA SER A 31 -13.77 -14.33 25.79
C SER A 31 -13.19 -14.15 27.18
N THR A 32 -14.01 -14.30 28.18
CA THR A 32 -13.61 -14.35 29.61
C THR A 32 -13.60 -15.78 30.08
N TYR A 33 -12.65 -16.15 30.94
CA TYR A 33 -12.46 -17.48 31.45
C TYR A 33 -11.87 -17.45 32.88
N PHE A 34 -12.03 -18.54 33.61
CA PHE A 34 -11.35 -18.74 34.90
C PHE A 34 -9.98 -19.37 34.63
N CYS A 35 -8.93 -18.78 35.19
CA CYS A 35 -7.61 -19.41 35.19
C CYS A 35 -7.52 -20.50 36.29
N HIS A 36 -6.47 -21.31 36.27
CA HIS A 36 -6.24 -22.38 37.21
C HIS A 36 -6.14 -21.93 38.67
N ALA A 37 -5.85 -20.65 38.91
CA ALA A 37 -5.79 -20.04 40.24
C ALA A 37 -7.14 -19.46 40.69
N GLY A 38 -8.21 -19.66 39.93
CA GLY A 38 -9.56 -19.16 40.26
C GLY A 38 -9.80 -17.68 39.99
N LEU A 39 -8.87 -17.02 39.34
CA LEU A 39 -9.04 -15.63 38.88
C LEU A 39 -9.74 -15.59 37.51
N VAL A 40 -10.42 -14.50 37.25
CA VAL A 40 -11.02 -14.25 35.93
C VAL A 40 -10.03 -13.52 35.06
N ASP A 41 -9.77 -14.10 33.90
CA ASP A 41 -8.98 -13.54 32.83
C ASP A 41 -9.84 -13.37 31.56
N PHE A 42 -9.36 -12.56 30.62
CA PHE A 42 -9.96 -12.44 29.29
C PHE A 42 -8.91 -12.63 28.23
N ALA A 43 -9.35 -13.07 27.06
CA ALA A 43 -8.58 -13.11 25.82
C ALA A 43 -9.30 -12.32 24.75
N ALA A 44 -8.57 -11.47 24.03
CA ALA A 44 -9.07 -10.72 22.90
C ALA A 44 -8.10 -10.92 21.71
N PRO A 45 -8.46 -11.78 20.73
CA PRO A 45 -7.60 -12.09 19.60
C PRO A 45 -7.46 -10.89 18.65
N ILE A 46 -6.27 -10.69 18.11
CA ILE A 46 -5.96 -9.72 17.08
C ILE A 46 -5.92 -10.47 15.76
N ILE A 47 -6.82 -10.12 14.85
CA ILE A 47 -6.99 -10.80 13.57
C ILE A 47 -6.56 -9.86 12.47
N ALA A 48 -5.67 -10.31 11.57
CA ALA A 48 -5.30 -9.65 10.34
C ALA A 48 -5.43 -10.67 9.19
N ASP A 49 -6.13 -10.29 8.12
CA ASP A 49 -6.35 -11.17 6.96
C ASP A 49 -6.91 -12.56 7.35
N GLY A 50 -7.88 -12.59 8.26
CA GLY A 50 -8.50 -13.85 8.73
C GLY A 50 -7.60 -14.73 9.59
N ARG A 51 -6.38 -14.31 9.93
CA ARG A 51 -5.42 -15.04 10.76
C ARG A 51 -5.19 -14.34 12.08
N MET A 52 -5.10 -15.11 13.15
CA MET A 52 -4.70 -14.56 14.44
C MET A 52 -3.20 -14.26 14.44
N VAL A 53 -2.86 -12.97 14.57
CA VAL A 53 -1.46 -12.48 14.62
C VAL A 53 -1.00 -12.22 16.05
N GLY A 54 -1.93 -12.18 17.01
CA GLY A 54 -1.66 -11.98 18.41
C GLY A 54 -2.92 -12.13 19.26
N CYS A 55 -2.77 -11.99 20.56
CA CYS A 55 -3.90 -11.98 21.48
C CYS A 55 -3.58 -11.10 22.67
N PHE A 56 -4.51 -10.21 23.01
CA PHE A 56 -4.46 -9.55 24.32
C PHE A 56 -5.01 -10.50 25.39
N ILE A 57 -4.24 -10.68 26.45
CA ILE A 57 -4.63 -11.43 27.61
C ILE A 57 -4.52 -10.50 28.81
N GLY A 58 -5.55 -10.45 29.63
CA GLY A 58 -5.59 -9.59 30.79
C GLY A 58 -6.68 -10.02 31.74
N GLY A 59 -6.85 -9.26 32.83
CA GLY A 59 -7.78 -9.56 33.89
C GLY A 59 -7.05 -9.80 35.20
N GLN A 60 -6.96 -11.03 35.65
CA GLN A 60 -6.42 -11.44 36.96
C GLN A 60 -7.17 -10.77 38.10
N VAL A 61 -8.48 -10.74 37.98
CA VAL A 61 -9.41 -10.17 38.97
C VAL A 61 -10.33 -11.25 39.57
N LEU A 62 -11.01 -10.91 40.61
CA LEU A 62 -12.07 -11.74 41.20
C LEU A 62 -13.43 -11.17 40.81
N THR A 63 -14.43 -12.05 40.63
CA THR A 63 -15.82 -11.65 40.42
C THR A 63 -16.65 -11.81 41.68
N GLU A 64 -16.12 -12.57 42.65
CA GLU A 64 -16.72 -12.88 43.91
C GLU A 64 -15.62 -12.95 44.99
N PRO A 65 -15.97 -12.88 46.31
CA PRO A 65 -15.00 -13.08 47.36
C PRO A 65 -14.29 -14.44 47.22
N PRO A 66 -12.98 -14.50 47.45
CA PRO A 66 -12.19 -15.69 47.22
C PRO A 66 -12.54 -16.84 48.16
N ASP A 67 -12.69 -18.05 47.61
CA ASP A 67 -12.84 -19.28 48.42
C ASP A 67 -11.47 -19.68 48.96
N ILE A 68 -11.30 -19.47 50.28
CA ILE A 68 -10.04 -19.72 50.97
C ILE A 68 -9.62 -21.20 50.89
N SER A 69 -10.57 -22.13 50.88
CA SER A 69 -10.24 -23.57 50.82
C SER A 69 -9.65 -23.96 49.48
N LYS A 70 -10.18 -23.42 48.37
CA LYS A 70 -9.60 -23.63 47.05
C LYS A 70 -8.24 -22.95 46.88
N ILE A 71 -8.06 -21.77 47.48
CA ILE A 71 -6.77 -21.05 47.44
C ILE A 71 -5.70 -21.86 48.20
N MET A 72 -6.01 -22.43 49.32
CA MET A 72 -5.08 -23.32 50.09
C MET A 72 -4.68 -24.52 49.25
N GLN A 73 -5.64 -25.20 48.61
CA GLN A 73 -5.37 -26.34 47.76
C GLN A 73 -4.42 -25.95 46.59
N VAL A 74 -4.68 -24.82 45.94
CA VAL A 74 -3.81 -24.33 44.85
C VAL A 74 -2.40 -23.98 45.37
N ALA A 75 -2.30 -23.39 46.55
CA ALA A 75 -1.00 -23.07 47.16
C ALA A 75 -0.18 -24.35 47.44
N ASP A 76 -0.82 -25.36 47.98
CA ASP A 76 -0.19 -26.67 48.27
C ASP A 76 0.28 -27.36 46.98
N GLU A 77 -0.57 -27.39 45.92
CA GLU A 77 -0.24 -27.96 44.62
C GLU A 77 0.95 -27.23 43.96
N LEU A 78 1.06 -25.92 44.11
CA LEU A 78 2.14 -25.11 43.55
C LEU A 78 3.40 -25.09 44.43
N GLY A 79 3.36 -25.61 45.64
CA GLY A 79 4.45 -25.58 46.62
C GLY A 79 4.80 -24.15 47.06
N VAL A 80 3.79 -23.29 47.22
CA VAL A 80 3.96 -21.89 47.69
C VAL A 80 3.40 -21.75 49.09
N ASP A 81 3.94 -20.81 49.89
CA ASP A 81 3.46 -20.57 51.25
C ASP A 81 1.97 -20.13 51.26
N PRO A 82 1.06 -20.94 51.83
CA PRO A 82 -0.37 -20.67 51.80
C PRO A 82 -0.75 -19.34 52.44
N ALA A 83 -0.09 -18.92 53.50
CA ALA A 83 -0.43 -17.69 54.23
C ALA A 83 -0.13 -16.45 53.34
N SER A 84 1.04 -16.42 52.73
CA SER A 84 1.44 -15.35 51.80
C SER A 84 0.56 -15.34 50.55
N TYR A 85 0.20 -16.53 50.04
CA TYR A 85 -0.65 -16.65 48.86
C TYR A 85 -2.08 -16.14 49.13
N ILE A 86 -2.69 -16.51 50.25
CA ILE A 86 -4.00 -16.00 50.69
C ILE A 86 -3.98 -14.48 50.86
N GLN A 87 -2.93 -13.92 51.48
CA GLN A 87 -2.80 -12.47 51.58
C GLN A 87 -2.70 -11.78 50.21
N ALA A 88 -2.01 -12.37 49.25
CA ALA A 88 -1.91 -11.84 47.91
C ALA A 88 -3.27 -11.87 47.19
N VAL A 89 -4.01 -12.98 47.27
CA VAL A 89 -5.31 -13.10 46.62
C VAL A 89 -6.36 -12.17 47.26
N LYS A 90 -6.33 -11.95 48.57
CA LYS A 90 -7.19 -10.96 49.23
C LYS A 90 -6.99 -9.53 48.81
N LYS A 91 -5.82 -9.21 48.18
CA LYS A 91 -5.52 -7.88 47.62
C LYS A 91 -5.99 -7.75 46.17
N VAL A 92 -6.45 -8.82 45.54
CA VAL A 92 -6.96 -8.79 44.18
C VAL A 92 -8.32 -8.07 44.16
N ASN A 93 -8.48 -7.15 43.20
CA ASN A 93 -9.72 -6.41 43.05
C ASN A 93 -10.88 -7.34 42.69
N ILE A 94 -12.04 -7.11 43.32
CA ILE A 94 -13.29 -7.73 42.93
C ILE A 94 -13.96 -6.80 41.94
N VAL A 95 -14.23 -7.29 40.75
CA VAL A 95 -14.78 -6.52 39.61
C VAL A 95 -15.99 -7.25 39.06
N GLU A 96 -17.04 -6.51 38.76
CA GLU A 96 -18.25 -7.09 38.19
C GLU A 96 -17.92 -7.71 36.81
N LYS A 97 -18.43 -8.92 36.55
CA LYS A 97 -18.19 -9.65 35.32
C LYS A 97 -18.55 -8.82 34.08
N SER A 98 -19.62 -8.03 34.12
CA SER A 98 -20.04 -7.14 33.04
C SER A 98 -18.98 -6.11 32.68
N GLN A 99 -18.19 -5.61 33.62
CA GLN A 99 -17.12 -4.66 33.40
C GLN A 99 -15.93 -5.33 32.72
N ILE A 100 -15.62 -6.59 33.08
CA ILE A 100 -14.54 -7.37 32.44
C ILE A 100 -14.93 -7.66 30.99
N ASP A 101 -16.16 -8.10 30.74
CA ASP A 101 -16.67 -8.40 29.39
C ASP A 101 -16.66 -7.16 28.49
N LYS A 102 -17.04 -5.98 29.03
CA LYS A 102 -16.98 -4.71 28.32
C LYS A 102 -15.53 -4.31 27.98
N ALA A 103 -14.60 -4.44 28.95
CA ALA A 103 -13.20 -4.12 28.72
C ALA A 103 -12.57 -5.03 27.66
N ALA A 104 -12.84 -6.34 27.73
CA ALA A 104 -12.38 -7.33 26.77
C ALA A 104 -12.92 -7.04 25.35
N SER A 105 -14.23 -6.73 25.25
CA SER A 105 -14.87 -6.39 23.97
C SER A 105 -14.32 -5.09 23.39
N PHE A 106 -14.08 -4.09 24.21
CA PHE A 106 -13.48 -2.82 23.78
C PHE A 106 -12.07 -3.03 23.23
N LEU A 107 -11.21 -3.77 23.93
CA LEU A 107 -9.86 -4.09 23.47
C LEU A 107 -9.89 -4.89 22.17
N TYR A 108 -10.79 -5.87 22.05
CA TYR A 108 -11.01 -6.63 20.84
C TYR A 108 -11.34 -5.72 19.65
N THR A 109 -12.30 -4.81 19.83
CA THR A 109 -12.75 -3.90 18.77
C THR A 109 -11.63 -2.95 18.32
N ILE A 110 -10.93 -2.34 19.27
CA ILE A 110 -9.83 -1.41 18.95
C ILE A 110 -8.67 -2.15 18.28
N ALA A 111 -8.25 -3.28 18.84
CA ALA A 111 -7.13 -4.04 18.31
C ALA A 111 -7.37 -4.50 16.88
N ASN A 112 -8.57 -5.03 16.59
CA ASN A 112 -8.91 -5.49 15.27
C ASN A 112 -9.12 -4.32 14.29
N GLY A 113 -9.70 -3.22 14.74
CA GLY A 113 -9.80 -1.99 13.93
C GLY A 113 -8.43 -1.49 13.50
N LEU A 114 -7.50 -1.34 14.44
CA LEU A 114 -6.13 -0.89 14.14
C LEU A 114 -5.36 -1.90 13.27
N SER A 115 -5.52 -3.19 13.53
CA SER A 115 -4.87 -4.25 12.75
C SER A 115 -5.34 -4.23 11.29
N ASN A 116 -6.65 -4.10 11.05
CA ASN A 116 -7.20 -4.00 9.71
C ASN A 116 -6.70 -2.74 8.98
N ILE A 117 -6.69 -1.58 9.65
CA ILE A 117 -6.16 -0.34 9.07
C ILE A 117 -4.69 -0.50 8.70
N ALA A 118 -3.87 -1.05 9.59
CA ALA A 118 -2.45 -1.29 9.32
C ALA A 118 -2.23 -2.25 8.15
N TYR A 119 -3.00 -3.33 8.08
CA TYR A 119 -2.94 -4.30 6.99
C TYR A 119 -3.32 -3.70 5.64
N HIS A 120 -4.44 -2.97 5.56
CA HIS A 120 -4.85 -2.30 4.32
C HIS A 120 -3.83 -1.23 3.89
N LYS A 121 -3.27 -0.47 4.83
CA LYS A 121 -2.21 0.49 4.52
C LYS A 121 -0.98 -0.19 3.94
N TYR A 122 -0.60 -1.34 4.49
CA TYR A 122 0.52 -2.13 3.96
C TYR A 122 0.25 -2.63 2.53
N GLN A 123 -0.96 -3.16 2.26
CA GLN A 123 -1.34 -3.59 0.91
C GLN A 123 -1.33 -2.44 -0.10
N LEU A 124 -1.88 -1.28 0.28
CA LEU A 124 -1.84 -0.07 -0.57
C LEU A 124 -0.41 0.37 -0.86
N PHE A 125 0.48 0.30 0.13
CA PHE A 125 1.89 0.63 -0.05
C PHE A 125 2.58 -0.32 -1.05
N GLN A 126 2.33 -1.62 -0.93
CA GLN A 126 2.88 -2.62 -1.88
C GLN A 126 2.34 -2.40 -3.31
N ALA A 127 1.03 -2.17 -3.45
CA ALA A 127 0.42 -1.90 -4.75
C ALA A 127 1.00 -0.62 -5.39
N ASN A 128 1.23 0.43 -4.61
CA ASN A 128 1.85 1.66 -5.12
C ASN A 128 3.28 1.43 -5.63
N ILE A 129 4.07 0.62 -4.92
CA ILE A 129 5.43 0.26 -5.37
C ILE A 129 5.38 -0.45 -6.73
N GLU A 130 4.46 -1.39 -6.90
CA GLU A 130 4.31 -2.13 -8.16
C GLU A 130 3.86 -1.21 -9.31
N ILE A 131 2.91 -0.30 -9.05
CA ILE A 131 2.45 0.70 -10.03
C ILE A 131 3.60 1.63 -10.43
N GLU A 132 4.38 2.14 -9.48
CA GLU A 132 5.53 2.99 -9.78
C GLU A 132 6.58 2.26 -10.63
N LYS A 133 6.85 0.99 -10.31
CA LYS A 133 7.77 0.16 -11.09
C LYS A 133 7.26 -0.06 -12.52
N ALA A 134 5.98 -0.36 -12.68
CA ALA A 134 5.37 -0.53 -14.00
C ALA A 134 5.41 0.77 -14.82
N ASN A 135 5.13 1.91 -14.19
CA ASN A 135 5.20 3.22 -14.85
C ASN A 135 6.63 3.59 -15.28
N ARG A 136 7.64 3.28 -14.47
CA ARG A 136 9.04 3.47 -14.85
C ARG A 136 9.40 2.62 -16.06
N MET A 137 9.08 1.32 -16.03
CA MET A 137 9.34 0.41 -17.17
C MET A 137 8.63 0.87 -18.44
N LYS A 138 7.36 1.34 -18.35
CA LYS A 138 6.62 1.91 -19.49
C LYS A 138 7.34 3.12 -20.07
N SER A 139 7.80 4.05 -19.22
CA SER A 139 8.51 5.26 -19.67
C SER A 139 9.84 4.93 -20.35
N ASP A 140 10.62 4.03 -19.76
CA ASP A 140 11.92 3.62 -20.30
C ASP A 140 11.76 2.85 -21.62
N PHE A 141 10.74 2.00 -21.71
CA PHE A 141 10.39 1.31 -22.96
C PHE A 141 10.04 2.30 -24.08
N LEU A 142 9.18 3.28 -23.81
CA LEU A 142 8.78 4.27 -24.81
C LEU A 142 9.97 5.14 -25.23
N ALA A 143 10.84 5.54 -24.30
CA ALA A 143 12.05 6.30 -24.61
C ALA A 143 12.98 5.52 -25.54
N ASN A 144 13.24 4.25 -25.22
CA ASN A 144 14.09 3.38 -26.04
C ASN A 144 13.47 3.12 -27.43
N MET A 145 12.17 2.82 -27.49
CA MET A 145 11.46 2.60 -28.75
C MET A 145 11.50 3.83 -29.65
N SER A 146 11.40 5.03 -29.07
CA SER A 146 11.55 6.24 -29.88
C SER A 146 12.91 6.37 -30.55
N HIS A 147 13.98 6.07 -29.82
CA HIS A 147 15.33 6.10 -30.41
C HIS A 147 15.49 5.03 -31.50
N GLU A 148 14.98 3.81 -31.22
CA GLU A 148 15.03 2.70 -32.19
C GLU A 148 14.22 2.95 -33.45
N ILE A 149 13.12 3.72 -33.39
CA ILE A 149 12.31 4.09 -34.55
C ILE A 149 12.87 5.34 -35.23
N ARG A 150 13.37 6.32 -34.48
CA ARG A 150 13.89 7.58 -35.04
C ARG A 150 15.07 7.35 -36.00
N THR A 151 15.97 6.46 -35.65
CA THR A 151 17.18 6.18 -36.44
C THR A 151 16.86 5.69 -37.85
N PRO A 152 16.10 4.58 -38.07
CA PRO A 152 15.73 4.14 -39.40
C PRO A 152 14.81 5.12 -40.12
N MET A 153 13.93 5.83 -39.41
CA MET A 153 13.06 6.82 -40.07
C MET A 153 13.83 8.03 -40.62
N ASN A 154 14.81 8.53 -39.86
CA ASN A 154 15.68 9.59 -40.37
C ASN A 154 16.48 9.14 -41.58
N ALA A 155 16.92 7.89 -41.66
CA ALA A 155 17.57 7.33 -42.81
C ALA A 155 16.62 7.28 -44.03
N VAL A 156 15.36 6.82 -43.83
CA VAL A 156 14.34 6.81 -44.92
C VAL A 156 14.05 8.23 -45.44
N ILE A 157 13.86 9.18 -44.52
CA ILE A 157 13.61 10.59 -44.90
C ILE A 157 14.82 11.17 -45.63
N GLY A 158 16.04 10.91 -45.14
CA GLY A 158 17.27 11.37 -45.78
C GLY A 158 17.47 10.78 -47.18
N MET A 159 17.23 9.48 -47.37
CA MET A 159 17.28 8.84 -48.69
C MET A 159 16.21 9.42 -49.64
N ALA A 160 15.00 9.65 -49.13
CA ALA A 160 13.95 10.32 -49.92
C ALA A 160 14.36 11.76 -50.32
N GLU A 161 15.02 12.50 -49.43
CA GLU A 161 15.54 13.85 -49.73
C GLU A 161 16.66 13.82 -50.75
N MET A 162 17.54 12.84 -50.70
CA MET A 162 18.60 12.67 -51.70
C MET A 162 18.01 12.31 -53.06
N ALA A 163 17.09 11.34 -53.10
CA ALA A 163 16.43 10.94 -54.33
C ALA A 163 15.68 12.09 -55.00
N LEU A 164 15.05 12.99 -54.25
CA LEU A 164 14.34 14.17 -54.79
C LEU A 164 15.28 15.21 -55.43
N ARG A 165 16.59 15.10 -55.24
CA ARG A 165 17.60 15.95 -55.90
C ARG A 165 17.99 15.43 -57.27
N GLU A 166 17.72 14.16 -57.56
CA GLU A 166 18.00 13.54 -58.82
C GLU A 166 16.93 13.89 -59.88
N ASP A 167 17.24 13.66 -61.18
CA ASP A 167 16.28 13.82 -62.23
C ASP A 167 15.34 12.62 -62.29
N LEU A 168 14.14 12.79 -61.74
CA LEU A 168 13.14 11.74 -61.56
C LEU A 168 11.93 11.97 -62.48
N PRO A 169 11.34 10.89 -63.00
CA PRO A 169 10.03 10.97 -63.62
C PRO A 169 8.99 11.57 -62.65
N PRO A 170 8.01 12.37 -63.15
CA PRO A 170 7.03 13.05 -62.27
C PRO A 170 6.32 12.11 -61.29
N ALA A 171 5.88 10.94 -61.75
CA ALA A 171 5.22 9.97 -60.90
C ALA A 171 6.14 9.44 -59.77
N ALA A 172 7.42 9.20 -60.03
CA ALA A 172 8.39 8.77 -59.02
C ALA A 172 8.67 9.90 -58.00
N ARG A 173 8.75 11.13 -58.45
CA ARG A 173 8.90 12.32 -57.59
C ARG A 173 7.73 12.45 -56.62
N ASP A 174 6.51 12.25 -57.08
CA ASP A 174 5.30 12.29 -56.25
C ASP A 174 5.31 11.20 -55.17
N TYR A 175 5.66 9.95 -55.50
CA TYR A 175 5.76 8.86 -54.54
C TYR A 175 6.82 9.15 -53.49
N ILE A 176 8.01 9.63 -53.86
CA ILE A 176 9.08 9.91 -52.91
C ILE A 176 8.70 11.09 -52.00
N THR A 177 8.00 12.10 -52.54
CA THR A 177 7.48 13.21 -51.76
C THR A 177 6.47 12.73 -50.67
N GLN A 178 5.59 11.80 -51.07
CA GLN A 178 4.63 11.19 -50.11
C GLN A 178 5.35 10.34 -49.06
N ILE A 179 6.36 9.56 -49.39
CA ILE A 179 7.19 8.79 -48.47
C ILE A 179 7.84 9.72 -47.43
N LYS A 180 8.47 10.82 -47.92
CA LYS A 180 9.09 11.83 -47.06
C LYS A 180 8.06 12.46 -46.10
N ALA A 181 6.90 12.87 -46.61
CA ALA A 181 5.83 13.47 -45.81
C ALA A 181 5.31 12.49 -44.73
N SER A 182 5.05 11.25 -45.14
CA SER A 182 4.60 10.20 -44.22
C SER A 182 5.62 9.90 -43.12
N GLY A 183 6.91 9.83 -43.47
CA GLY A 183 8.00 9.65 -42.52
C GLY A 183 8.09 10.77 -41.48
N LYS A 184 7.96 12.03 -41.94
CA LYS A 184 7.93 13.19 -41.02
C LYS A 184 6.70 13.14 -40.06
N THR A 185 5.54 12.81 -40.62
CA THR A 185 4.32 12.66 -39.82
C THR A 185 4.48 11.56 -38.74
N LEU A 186 5.08 10.43 -39.10
CA LEU A 186 5.32 9.34 -38.14
C LEU A 186 6.26 9.78 -37.00
N LEU A 187 7.34 10.51 -37.32
CA LEU A 187 8.25 11.06 -36.29
C LEU A 187 7.52 12.03 -35.34
N THR A 188 6.63 12.87 -35.90
CA THR A 188 5.82 13.77 -35.06
C THR A 188 4.95 12.98 -34.06
N ILE A 189 4.22 11.96 -34.55
CA ILE A 189 3.37 11.13 -33.70
C ILE A 189 4.20 10.46 -32.60
N ILE A 190 5.37 9.93 -32.91
CA ILE A 190 6.25 9.29 -31.92
C ILE A 190 6.70 10.31 -30.87
N ASN A 191 7.07 11.51 -31.25
CA ASN A 191 7.45 12.56 -30.30
C ASN A 191 6.25 12.97 -29.43
N ASP A 192 5.06 13.10 -29.98
CA ASP A 192 3.83 13.42 -29.26
C ASP A 192 3.52 12.34 -28.20
N ILE A 193 3.68 11.06 -28.54
CA ILE A 193 3.51 9.93 -27.59
C ILE A 193 4.54 10.00 -26.45
N LEU A 194 5.78 10.34 -26.77
CA LEU A 194 6.83 10.49 -25.74
C LEU A 194 6.56 11.66 -24.82
N ASP A 195 6.16 12.79 -25.36
CA ASP A 195 5.89 13.97 -24.55
C ASP A 195 4.66 13.74 -23.67
N PHE A 196 3.62 13.07 -24.19
CA PHE A 196 2.50 12.60 -23.36
C PHE A 196 2.97 11.67 -22.24
N SER A 197 3.86 10.72 -22.52
CA SER A 197 4.40 9.79 -21.51
C SER A 197 5.22 10.52 -20.41
N LYS A 198 5.97 11.58 -20.79
CA LYS A 198 6.70 12.42 -19.82
C LYS A 198 5.74 13.22 -18.93
N ILE A 199 4.65 13.74 -19.49
CA ILE A 199 3.61 14.44 -18.74
C ILE A 199 2.93 13.47 -17.74
N ASP A 200 2.48 12.31 -18.24
CA ASP A 200 1.79 11.29 -17.45
C ASP A 200 2.65 10.76 -16.28
N SER A 201 3.97 10.64 -16.51
CA SER A 201 4.92 10.20 -15.48
C SER A 201 5.45 11.33 -14.58
N GLY A 202 5.00 12.57 -14.74
CA GLY A 202 5.47 13.74 -14.00
C GLY A 202 6.95 14.10 -14.25
N LYS A 203 7.57 13.55 -15.30
CA LYS A 203 8.98 13.79 -15.67
C LYS A 203 9.18 14.99 -16.60
N MET A 204 8.12 15.72 -16.92
CA MET A 204 8.22 16.92 -17.74
C MET A 204 8.82 18.06 -16.93
N ASN A 205 10.02 18.48 -17.28
CA ASN A 205 10.67 19.64 -16.67
C ASN A 205 10.22 20.93 -17.37
N ILE A 206 9.55 21.79 -16.66
CA ILE A 206 9.23 23.15 -17.12
C ILE A 206 10.40 24.04 -16.71
N ILE A 207 11.15 24.55 -17.68
CA ILE A 207 12.24 25.49 -17.45
C ILE A 207 11.71 26.88 -17.81
N PRO A 208 11.42 27.74 -16.83
CA PRO A 208 10.99 29.10 -17.11
C PRO A 208 12.13 29.88 -17.75
N VAL A 209 11.87 30.49 -18.89
CA VAL A 209 12.79 31.37 -19.59
C VAL A 209 12.09 32.71 -19.87
N GLU A 210 12.84 33.80 -19.84
CA GLU A 210 12.33 35.08 -20.31
C GLU A 210 12.17 35.03 -21.83
N TYR A 211 11.01 35.44 -22.32
CA TYR A 211 10.73 35.48 -23.75
C TYR A 211 9.91 36.73 -24.07
N GLU A 212 10.01 37.19 -25.32
CA GLU A 212 9.21 38.30 -25.81
C GLU A 212 7.96 37.76 -26.52
N PRO A 213 6.76 38.02 -25.95
CA PRO A 213 5.53 37.43 -26.47
C PRO A 213 5.27 37.67 -27.94
N MET A 214 5.66 38.86 -28.45
CA MET A 214 5.44 39.23 -29.84
C MET A 214 6.23 38.35 -30.81
N TYR A 215 7.47 37.96 -30.46
CA TYR A 215 8.25 37.02 -31.30
C TYR A 215 7.58 35.64 -31.31
N THR A 216 7.12 35.17 -30.19
CA THR A 216 6.43 33.87 -30.11
C THR A 216 5.15 33.84 -30.93
N ILE A 217 4.35 34.92 -30.88
CA ILE A 217 3.12 35.07 -31.67
C ILE A 217 3.48 35.10 -33.18
N HIS A 218 4.54 35.85 -33.56
CA HIS A 218 5.00 35.91 -34.94
C HIS A 218 5.45 34.54 -35.47
N ASP A 219 6.21 33.78 -34.66
CA ASP A 219 6.65 32.45 -35.06
C ASP A 219 5.47 31.47 -35.23
N VAL A 220 4.49 31.51 -34.36
CA VAL A 220 3.26 30.70 -34.46
C VAL A 220 2.48 31.12 -35.73
N ALA A 221 2.36 32.43 -36.00
CA ALA A 221 1.70 32.95 -37.18
C ALA A 221 2.37 32.46 -38.46
N ASN A 222 3.71 32.49 -38.54
CA ASN A 222 4.48 31.99 -39.67
C ASN A 222 4.27 30.50 -39.91
N ILE A 223 4.24 29.69 -38.82
CA ILE A 223 3.96 28.25 -38.93
C ILE A 223 2.55 28.01 -39.47
N ILE A 224 1.55 28.73 -38.96
CA ILE A 224 0.16 28.62 -39.44
C ILE A 224 0.04 29.06 -40.87
N THR A 225 0.61 30.20 -41.27
CA THR A 225 0.60 30.70 -42.65
C THR A 225 1.19 29.68 -43.62
N THR A 226 2.31 29.04 -43.24
CA THR A 226 2.92 27.98 -44.06
C THR A 226 1.98 26.76 -44.22
N ARG A 227 1.19 26.41 -43.18
CA ARG A 227 0.19 25.31 -43.22
C ARG A 227 -1.07 25.67 -44.02
N ILE A 228 -1.48 26.93 -44.00
CA ILE A 228 -2.61 27.42 -44.80
C ILE A 228 -2.29 27.28 -46.31
N GLY A 229 -1.08 27.65 -46.74
CA GLY A 229 -0.65 27.52 -48.12
C GLY A 229 -1.61 28.23 -49.08
N SER A 230 -2.12 27.50 -50.09
CA SER A 230 -3.06 27.99 -51.07
C SER A 230 -4.53 27.91 -50.72
N LYS A 231 -4.85 27.58 -49.45
CA LYS A 231 -6.25 27.50 -48.98
C LYS A 231 -6.84 28.91 -48.87
N ASN A 232 -8.12 29.05 -49.20
CA ASN A 232 -8.85 30.32 -49.09
C ASN A 232 -9.24 30.59 -47.60
N VAL A 233 -8.22 30.82 -46.74
CA VAL A 233 -8.33 31.10 -45.31
C VAL A 233 -7.42 32.28 -45.00
N GLU A 234 -7.96 33.29 -44.35
CA GLU A 234 -7.23 34.47 -43.88
C GLU A 234 -6.81 34.31 -42.42
N LEU A 235 -5.56 34.58 -42.10
CA LEU A 235 -5.06 34.64 -40.76
C LEU A 235 -5.14 36.10 -40.26
N ILE A 236 -5.99 36.38 -39.28
CA ILE A 236 -6.09 37.67 -38.61
C ILE A 236 -5.37 37.58 -37.29
N LEU A 237 -4.41 38.48 -37.02
CA LEU A 237 -3.61 38.58 -35.79
C LEU A 237 -4.00 39.79 -34.98
#